data_7061c6c2e3932b533ae2905b3ef0f4b6
#
_entry.id   7061c6c2e3932b533ae2905b3ef0f4b6
#
_cell.length_a   1.000
_cell.length_b   1.000
_cell.length_c   1.000
_cell.angle_alpha   90.00
_cell.angle_beta   90.00
_cell.angle_gamma   90.00
#
_symmetry.space_group_name_H-M   'P 1'
#
loop_
_entity.id
_entity.type
_entity.pdbx_description
1 polymer ?
#
loop_
_entity_poly.entity_id
_entity_poly.type
_entity_poly.pdbx_seq_one_letter_code
_entity_poly.pdbx_strand_id
1 'polypeptide(L)'
;MIRFHLLSAGDAIYSLSGLLRGSSALRVGTATLGRTAVEHLSRAMFLGESGINYRQRIQRTATLMEKGINEYRPSMPDHAIANSLVQQWTHFMARNRLEFKGLKAEKVSQYSVLVEKYFPKIGYVELSRPTHGNAIWVTLTVISEQQGGGASRVYALRNLAYCLDCLVTACDTVVQLWSLDIAAVERQANDDGPEPMTWNSVLQLRDSMLEIAESFEPRDYADFVDNPHPYGTSS
;
A
#
# COMPACT_ATOMS: atom_id res chain seq x y z
N MET A 1 8.77 14.50 -1.06
CA MET A 1 8.80 13.06 -0.77
C MET A 1 7.41 12.48 -0.48
N ILE A 2 6.57 13.07 0.39
CA ILE A 2 5.17 12.63 0.64
C ILE A 2 4.44 12.42 -0.70
N ARG A 3 4.41 13.43 -1.57
CA ARG A 3 3.76 13.34 -2.89
C ARG A 3 4.22 12.14 -3.72
N PHE A 4 5.52 11.85 -3.74
CA PHE A 4 6.04 10.70 -4.50
C PHE A 4 5.57 9.37 -3.93
N HIS A 5 5.49 9.23 -2.62
CA HIS A 5 4.93 8.03 -2.00
C HIS A 5 3.44 7.87 -2.30
N LEU A 6 2.65 8.96 -2.28
CA LEU A 6 1.23 8.91 -2.66
C LEU A 6 1.05 8.53 -4.13
N LEU A 7 1.84 9.11 -5.04
CA LEU A 7 1.80 8.74 -6.47
C LEU A 7 2.17 7.26 -6.69
N SER A 8 3.25 6.79 -6.06
CA SER A 8 3.65 5.37 -6.16
C SER A 8 2.60 4.41 -5.60
N ALA A 9 1.92 4.81 -4.53
CA ALA A 9 0.79 4.04 -4.01
C ALA A 9 -0.40 4.04 -4.98
N GLY A 10 -0.72 5.19 -5.56
CA GLY A 10 -1.76 5.34 -6.59
C GLY A 10 -1.49 4.45 -7.81
N ASP A 11 -0.27 4.45 -8.32
CA ASP A 11 0.15 3.58 -9.43
C ASP A 11 -0.02 2.09 -9.11
N ALA A 12 0.33 1.68 -7.89
CA ALA A 12 0.17 0.30 -7.44
C ALA A 12 -1.31 -0.09 -7.31
N ILE A 13 -2.16 0.79 -6.78
CA ILE A 13 -3.62 0.58 -6.68
C ILE A 13 -4.25 0.54 -8.07
N TYR A 14 -3.87 1.45 -8.97
CA TYR A 14 -4.33 1.45 -10.35
C TYR A 14 -3.97 0.15 -11.06
N SER A 15 -2.74 -0.31 -10.93
CA SER A 15 -2.27 -1.57 -11.50
C SER A 15 -3.02 -2.77 -10.92
N LEU A 16 -3.31 -2.76 -9.61
CA LEU A 16 -4.12 -3.78 -8.94
C LEU A 16 -5.54 -3.81 -9.55
N SER A 17 -6.16 -2.66 -9.75
CA SER A 17 -7.50 -2.57 -10.38
C SER A 17 -7.49 -3.13 -11.81
N GLY A 18 -6.40 -2.94 -12.56
CA GLY A 18 -6.19 -3.52 -13.88
C GLY A 18 -6.16 -5.05 -13.87
N LEU A 19 -5.52 -5.64 -12.86
CA LEU A 19 -5.50 -7.11 -12.67
C LEU A 19 -6.90 -7.67 -12.39
N LEU A 20 -7.74 -6.93 -11.66
CA LEU A 20 -9.11 -7.35 -11.35
C LEU A 20 -10.03 -7.35 -12.57
N ARG A 21 -9.75 -6.53 -13.58
CA ARG A 21 -10.51 -6.50 -14.85
C ARG A 21 -10.19 -7.70 -15.76
N GLY A 22 -9.08 -8.38 -15.50
CA GLY A 22 -8.68 -9.58 -16.25
C GLY A 22 -9.56 -10.79 -15.95
N SER A 23 -9.59 -11.74 -16.87
CA SER A 23 -10.37 -12.98 -16.73
C SER A 23 -9.83 -13.94 -15.67
N SER A 24 -8.58 -13.79 -15.28
CA SER A 24 -7.93 -14.58 -14.24
C SER A 24 -7.40 -13.69 -13.12
N ALA A 25 -7.94 -13.84 -11.91
CA ALA A 25 -7.40 -13.17 -10.75
C ALA A 25 -6.02 -13.74 -10.39
N LEU A 26 -4.98 -12.92 -10.55
CA LEU A 26 -3.62 -13.30 -10.17
C LEU A 26 -3.46 -13.17 -8.66
N ARG A 27 -3.31 -14.30 -7.97
CA ARG A 27 -3.27 -14.40 -6.51
C ARG A 27 -2.15 -13.60 -5.87
N VAL A 28 -0.94 -13.81 -6.36
CA VAL A 28 0.27 -13.18 -5.81
C VAL A 28 0.40 -11.74 -6.30
N GLY A 29 0.02 -11.46 -7.54
CA GLY A 29 0.13 -10.12 -8.14
C GLY A 29 -0.69 -9.07 -7.41
N THR A 30 -1.94 -9.38 -7.06
CA THR A 30 -2.81 -8.45 -6.31
C THR A 30 -2.28 -8.17 -4.90
N ALA A 31 -1.80 -9.20 -4.20
CA ALA A 31 -1.21 -9.04 -2.87
C ALA A 31 0.11 -8.25 -2.90
N THR A 32 0.96 -8.48 -3.91
CA THR A 32 2.22 -7.76 -4.07
C THR A 32 1.99 -6.28 -4.33
N LEU A 33 1.08 -5.94 -5.24
CA LEU A 33 0.74 -4.55 -5.53
C LEU A 33 0.07 -3.87 -4.34
N GLY A 34 -0.88 -4.55 -3.68
CA GLY A 34 -1.50 -4.04 -2.46
C GLY A 34 -0.49 -3.78 -1.36
N ARG A 35 0.43 -4.71 -1.12
CA ARG A 35 1.52 -4.53 -0.16
C ARG A 35 2.40 -3.33 -0.52
N THR A 36 2.79 -3.20 -1.79
CA THR A 36 3.58 -2.05 -2.27
C THR A 36 2.85 -0.74 -2.01
N ALA A 37 1.55 -0.66 -2.33
CA ALA A 37 0.74 0.52 -2.07
C ALA A 37 0.76 0.90 -0.59
N VAL A 38 0.44 -0.04 0.30
CA VAL A 38 0.34 0.20 1.75
C VAL A 38 1.70 0.57 2.37
N GLU A 39 2.79 -0.02 1.91
CA GLU A 39 4.14 0.35 2.34
C GLU A 39 4.50 1.79 1.92
N HIS A 40 4.12 2.22 0.72
CA HIS A 40 4.27 3.62 0.30
C HIS A 40 3.39 4.57 1.10
N LEU A 41 2.13 4.23 1.34
CA LEU A 41 1.22 5.02 2.16
C LEU A 41 1.74 5.17 3.59
N SER A 42 2.28 4.11 4.20
CA SER A 42 2.86 4.17 5.54
C SER A 42 4.06 5.13 5.63
N ARG A 43 4.86 5.23 4.58
CA ARG A 43 5.94 6.22 4.49
C ARG A 43 5.40 7.64 4.32
N ALA A 44 4.34 7.83 3.53
CA ALA A 44 3.67 9.12 3.43
C ALA A 44 3.15 9.57 4.79
N MET A 45 2.50 8.67 5.54
CA MET A 45 2.03 8.90 6.90
C MET A 45 3.17 9.23 7.86
N PHE A 46 4.28 8.51 7.80
CA PHE A 46 5.46 8.77 8.63
C PHE A 46 6.04 10.17 8.41
N LEU A 47 6.06 10.64 7.19
CA LEU A 47 6.50 11.98 6.85
C LEU A 47 5.44 13.05 7.16
N GLY A 48 4.16 12.70 7.01
CA GLY A 48 2.99 13.57 7.20
C GLY A 48 2.45 13.61 8.63
N GLU A 49 2.98 12.83 9.56
CA GLU A 49 2.43 12.65 10.90
C GLU A 49 2.10 13.99 11.58
N SER A 50 0.90 14.08 12.15
CA SER A 50 0.48 15.24 12.92
C SER A 50 1.30 15.37 14.20
N GLY A 51 1.53 16.60 14.66
CA GLY A 51 2.28 16.84 15.91
C GLY A 51 3.80 16.88 15.75
N ILE A 52 4.36 16.52 14.58
CA ILE A 52 5.78 16.74 14.30
C ILE A 52 5.99 18.08 13.60
N ASN A 53 7.08 18.77 13.96
CA ASN A 53 7.43 20.03 13.32
C ASN A 53 8.17 19.82 11.98
N TYR A 54 8.37 20.91 11.22
CA TYR A 54 9.02 20.82 9.90
C TYR A 54 10.45 20.29 9.97
N ARG A 55 11.21 20.56 11.05
CA ARG A 55 12.59 20.07 11.22
C ARG A 55 12.61 18.56 11.37
N GLN A 56 11.69 18.01 12.16
CA GLN A 56 11.54 16.56 12.30
C GLN A 56 11.14 15.91 10.97
N ARG A 57 10.26 16.55 10.16
CA ARG A 57 9.91 16.06 8.83
C ARG A 57 11.11 15.99 7.89
N ILE A 58 11.94 17.05 7.88
CA ILE A 58 13.17 17.05 7.09
C ILE A 58 14.11 15.95 7.56
N GLN A 59 14.26 15.76 8.86
CA GLN A 59 15.10 14.69 9.40
C GLN A 59 14.59 13.30 9.02
N ARG A 60 13.28 13.04 9.10
CA ARG A 60 12.68 11.80 8.64
C ARG A 60 12.89 11.59 7.13
N THR A 61 12.77 12.67 6.35
CA THR A 61 13.10 12.65 4.92
C THR A 61 14.56 12.29 4.69
N ALA A 62 15.47 12.87 5.47
CA ALA A 62 16.89 12.56 5.41
C ALA A 62 17.18 11.09 5.69
N THR A 63 16.58 10.55 6.72
CA THR A 63 16.75 9.13 7.09
C THR A 63 16.25 8.19 6.00
N LEU A 64 15.10 8.49 5.39
CA LEU A 64 14.59 7.70 4.24
C LEU A 64 15.50 7.78 3.03
N MET A 65 16.03 8.97 2.72
CA MET A 65 16.98 9.16 1.61
C MET A 65 18.28 8.41 1.85
N GLU A 66 18.87 8.53 3.05
CA GLU A 66 20.10 7.82 3.41
C GLU A 66 19.92 6.31 3.32
N LYS A 67 18.78 5.79 3.81
CA LYS A 67 18.44 4.37 3.69
C LYS A 67 18.39 3.95 2.22
N GLY A 68 17.64 4.68 1.40
CA GLY A 68 17.54 4.41 -0.04
C GLY A 68 18.89 4.45 -0.76
N ILE A 69 19.70 5.46 -0.48
CA ILE A 69 21.06 5.58 -1.04
C ILE A 69 21.91 4.37 -0.65
N ASN A 70 21.89 3.94 0.60
CA ASN A 70 22.68 2.81 1.08
C ASN A 70 22.22 1.48 0.49
N GLU A 71 20.91 1.32 0.20
CA GLU A 71 20.36 0.14 -0.45
C GLU A 71 20.75 0.06 -1.94
N TYR A 72 20.74 1.20 -2.66
CA TYR A 72 20.96 1.22 -4.11
C TYR A 72 22.42 1.47 -4.53
N ARG A 73 23.22 2.08 -3.70
CA ARG A 73 24.63 2.41 -4.03
C ARG A 73 25.46 1.21 -4.50
N PRO A 74 25.35 0.02 -3.88
CA PRO A 74 26.10 -1.14 -4.34
C PRO A 74 25.65 -1.66 -5.72
N SER A 75 24.39 -1.45 -6.09
CA SER A 75 23.81 -1.94 -7.35
C SER A 75 23.90 -0.95 -8.50
N MET A 76 24.22 0.32 -8.22
CA MET A 76 24.29 1.41 -9.22
C MET A 76 25.54 2.28 -9.07
N PRO A 77 26.76 1.73 -9.02
CA PRO A 77 27.96 2.49 -8.70
C PRO A 77 28.27 3.60 -9.73
N ASP A 78 27.93 3.40 -10.99
CA ASP A 78 28.30 4.29 -12.10
C ASP A 78 27.11 5.11 -12.65
N HIS A 79 25.96 5.08 -11.99
CA HIS A 79 24.78 5.79 -12.47
C HIS A 79 24.88 7.31 -12.21
N ALA A 80 25.11 8.10 -13.26
CA ALA A 80 25.37 9.54 -13.17
C ALA A 80 24.25 10.32 -12.44
N ILE A 81 22.98 10.02 -12.69
CA ILE A 81 21.84 10.68 -12.03
C ILE A 81 21.80 10.33 -10.54
N ALA A 82 22.01 9.06 -10.17
CA ALA A 82 22.02 8.63 -8.78
C ALA A 82 23.17 9.30 -8.02
N ASN A 83 24.35 9.36 -8.61
CA ASN A 83 25.51 10.04 -8.03
C ASN A 83 25.28 11.55 -7.86
N SER A 84 24.66 12.21 -8.85
CA SER A 84 24.27 13.62 -8.75
C SER A 84 23.28 13.88 -7.62
N LEU A 85 22.25 13.04 -7.47
CA LEU A 85 21.28 13.12 -6.36
C LEU A 85 21.96 12.95 -5.01
N VAL A 86 22.86 11.99 -4.87
CA VAL A 86 23.64 11.78 -3.63
C VAL A 86 24.48 13.01 -3.30
N GLN A 87 25.17 13.61 -4.28
CA GLN A 87 25.96 14.82 -4.07
C GLN A 87 25.08 16.00 -3.65
N GLN A 88 23.97 16.25 -4.36
CA GLN A 88 23.02 17.32 -4.03
C GLN A 88 22.46 17.15 -2.62
N TRP A 89 22.10 15.94 -2.25
CA TRP A 89 21.60 15.61 -0.93
C TRP A 89 22.66 15.83 0.15
N THR A 90 23.89 15.37 -0.07
CA THR A 90 25.02 15.58 0.84
C THR A 90 25.31 17.06 1.06
N HIS A 91 25.28 17.85 -0.02
CA HIS A 91 25.45 19.31 0.06
C HIS A 91 24.30 19.98 0.82
N PHE A 92 23.06 19.57 0.58
CA PHE A 92 21.89 20.07 1.32
C PHE A 92 22.01 19.80 2.82
N MET A 93 22.35 18.58 3.21
CA MET A 93 22.54 18.18 4.61
C MET A 93 23.70 18.92 5.29
N ALA A 94 24.82 19.12 4.58
CA ALA A 94 25.95 19.87 5.08
C ALA A 94 25.61 21.35 5.35
N ARG A 95 24.89 21.99 4.43
CA ARG A 95 24.42 23.38 4.57
C ARG A 95 23.50 23.60 5.75
N ASN A 96 22.62 22.62 6.00
CA ASN A 96 21.57 22.74 7.02
C ASN A 96 21.95 22.02 8.33
N ARG A 97 23.21 21.62 8.49
CA ARG A 97 23.69 20.88 9.67
C ARG A 97 23.38 21.59 11.01
N LEU A 98 23.44 22.92 11.02
CA LEU A 98 23.14 23.71 12.22
C LEU A 98 21.65 23.68 12.57
N GLU A 99 20.76 23.67 11.59
CA GLU A 99 19.32 23.59 11.81
C GLU A 99 18.88 22.24 12.39
N PHE A 100 19.65 21.17 12.12
CA PHE A 100 19.37 19.83 12.60
C PHE A 100 20.14 19.47 13.89
N LYS A 101 20.92 20.42 14.40
CA LYS A 101 21.68 20.21 15.65
C LYS A 101 20.71 19.96 16.81
N GLY A 102 20.90 18.84 17.50
CA GLY A 102 20.07 18.45 18.67
C GLY A 102 18.81 17.65 18.35
N LEU A 103 18.45 17.43 17.07
CA LEU A 103 17.41 16.49 16.72
C LEU A 103 17.94 15.05 16.82
N LYS A 104 17.21 14.19 17.55
CA LYS A 104 17.51 12.75 17.57
C LYS A 104 17.20 12.15 16.22
N ALA A 105 18.16 11.41 15.66
CA ALA A 105 17.93 10.61 14.46
C ALA A 105 16.83 9.59 14.77
N GLU A 106 15.72 9.70 14.07
CA GLU A 106 14.62 8.75 14.19
C GLU A 106 14.88 7.60 13.23
N LYS A 107 15.09 6.39 13.77
CA LYS A 107 15.26 5.21 12.93
C LYS A 107 13.98 4.96 12.14
N VAL A 108 14.11 4.84 10.84
CA VAL A 108 13.01 4.31 10.01
C VAL A 108 12.84 2.85 10.37
N SER A 109 11.72 2.55 10.98
CA SER A 109 11.31 1.18 11.31
C SER A 109 11.20 0.33 10.05
N GLN A 110 11.22 -1.00 10.20
CA GLN A 110 10.88 -1.91 9.11
C GLN A 110 9.47 -1.59 8.61
N TYR A 111 9.20 -1.90 7.33
CA TYR A 111 7.90 -1.57 6.71
C TYR A 111 6.71 -2.10 7.49
N SER A 112 6.78 -3.34 7.98
CA SER A 112 5.72 -3.93 8.80
C SER A 112 5.40 -3.08 10.03
N VAL A 113 6.43 -2.57 10.72
CA VAL A 113 6.26 -1.73 11.91
C VAL A 113 5.64 -0.37 11.56
N LEU A 114 6.02 0.23 10.42
CA LEU A 114 5.40 1.47 9.96
C LEU A 114 3.94 1.25 9.57
N VAL A 115 3.64 0.17 8.86
CA VAL A 115 2.27 -0.17 8.49
C VAL A 115 1.42 -0.38 9.74
N GLU A 116 1.89 -1.20 10.69
CA GLU A 116 1.18 -1.47 11.95
C GLU A 116 0.96 -0.21 12.81
N LYS A 117 1.81 0.80 12.65
CA LYS A 117 1.65 2.08 13.37
C LYS A 117 0.47 2.90 12.85
N TYR A 118 0.22 2.87 11.55
CA TYR A 118 -0.73 3.79 10.90
C TYR A 118 -1.99 3.10 10.38
N PHE A 119 -1.94 1.81 10.13
CA PHE A 119 -3.01 1.04 9.49
C PHE A 119 -3.32 -0.26 10.25
N PRO A 120 -4.52 -0.83 10.09
CA PRO A 120 -4.87 -2.10 10.70
C PRO A 120 -3.91 -3.22 10.30
N LYS A 121 -3.32 -3.88 11.30
CA LYS A 121 -2.31 -4.95 11.11
C LYS A 121 -2.85 -6.12 10.30
N ILE A 122 -4.12 -6.49 10.49
CA ILE A 122 -4.70 -7.69 9.91
C ILE A 122 -4.64 -7.66 8.38
N GLY A 123 -4.98 -6.53 7.76
CA GLY A 123 -4.92 -6.38 6.31
C GLY A 123 -3.51 -6.53 5.74
N TYR A 124 -2.49 -5.99 6.41
CA TYR A 124 -1.11 -6.15 5.98
C TYR A 124 -0.60 -7.58 6.10
N VAL A 125 -1.04 -8.32 7.12
CA VAL A 125 -0.72 -9.74 7.27
C VAL A 125 -1.31 -10.55 6.11
N GLU A 126 -2.55 -10.26 5.71
CA GLU A 126 -3.19 -10.91 4.56
C GLU A 126 -2.43 -10.64 3.25
N LEU A 127 -1.99 -9.41 3.01
CA LEU A 127 -1.14 -9.05 1.86
C LEU A 127 0.23 -9.78 1.88
N SER A 128 0.75 -10.05 3.07
CA SER A 128 2.08 -10.65 3.23
C SER A 128 2.10 -12.16 3.04
N ARG A 129 1.01 -12.86 3.36
CA ARG A 129 0.92 -14.33 3.25
C ARG A 129 1.23 -14.86 1.85
N PRO A 130 0.58 -14.38 0.78
CA PRO A 130 0.89 -14.86 -0.57
C PRO A 130 2.27 -14.41 -1.06
N THR A 131 2.71 -13.20 -0.70
CA THR A 131 4.01 -12.67 -1.14
C THR A 131 5.19 -13.42 -0.55
N HIS A 132 5.02 -14.03 0.63
CA HIS A 132 6.05 -14.87 1.27
C HIS A 132 5.88 -16.36 1.01
N GLY A 133 4.97 -16.74 0.09
CA GLY A 133 4.77 -18.15 -0.27
C GLY A 133 4.27 -19.01 0.88
N ASN A 134 3.38 -18.49 1.73
CA ASN A 134 2.80 -19.26 2.82
C ASN A 134 2.10 -20.51 2.27
N ALA A 135 2.64 -21.70 2.57
CA ALA A 135 2.22 -22.94 1.97
C ALA A 135 0.73 -23.27 2.25
N ILE A 136 0.26 -22.99 3.46
CA ILE A 136 -1.15 -23.23 3.84
C ILE A 136 -2.05 -22.31 3.01
N TRP A 137 -1.71 -21.02 2.94
CA TRP A 137 -2.49 -20.04 2.16
C TRP A 137 -2.56 -20.44 0.68
N VAL A 138 -1.42 -20.83 0.08
CA VAL A 138 -1.35 -21.26 -1.32
C VAL A 138 -2.21 -22.51 -1.53
N THR A 139 -2.09 -23.50 -0.66
CA THR A 139 -2.85 -24.76 -0.75
C THR A 139 -4.36 -24.50 -0.68
N LEU A 140 -4.83 -23.77 0.34
CA LEU A 140 -6.25 -23.44 0.49
C LEU A 140 -6.79 -22.67 -0.71
N THR A 141 -6.02 -21.71 -1.23
CA THR A 141 -6.43 -20.94 -2.40
C THR A 141 -6.53 -21.81 -3.65
N VAL A 142 -5.57 -22.74 -3.85
CA VAL A 142 -5.60 -23.67 -5.00
C VAL A 142 -6.81 -24.60 -4.91
N ILE A 143 -7.07 -25.18 -3.73
CA ILE A 143 -8.20 -26.06 -3.51
C ILE A 143 -9.52 -25.33 -3.78
N SER A 144 -9.71 -24.12 -3.21
CA SER A 144 -10.91 -23.33 -3.44
C SER A 144 -11.13 -23.01 -4.92
N GLU A 145 -10.07 -22.67 -5.66
CA GLU A 145 -10.18 -22.42 -7.12
C GLU A 145 -10.55 -23.70 -7.89
N GLN A 146 -10.02 -24.85 -7.52
CA GLN A 146 -10.36 -26.12 -8.16
C GLN A 146 -11.82 -26.51 -7.93
N GLN A 147 -12.39 -26.09 -6.81
CA GLN A 147 -13.80 -26.31 -6.46
C GLN A 147 -14.74 -25.24 -7.01
N GLY A 148 -14.21 -24.25 -7.75
CA GLY A 148 -15.00 -23.13 -8.27
C GLY A 148 -15.35 -22.05 -7.24
N GLY A 149 -14.68 -22.06 -6.08
CA GLY A 149 -15.01 -21.20 -4.94
C GLY A 149 -14.61 -19.72 -5.07
N GLY A 150 -13.82 -19.37 -6.08
CA GLY A 150 -13.48 -17.96 -6.35
C GLY A 150 -12.63 -17.26 -5.29
N ALA A 151 -11.94 -17.98 -4.40
CA ALA A 151 -11.15 -17.43 -3.29
C ALA A 151 -10.15 -16.35 -3.74
N SER A 152 -9.53 -16.51 -4.91
CA SER A 152 -8.61 -15.50 -5.47
C SER A 152 -9.27 -14.15 -5.70
N ARG A 153 -10.53 -14.13 -6.13
CA ARG A 153 -11.31 -12.90 -6.36
C ARG A 153 -11.66 -12.24 -5.03
N VAL A 154 -12.12 -13.02 -4.06
CA VAL A 154 -12.43 -12.54 -2.71
C VAL A 154 -11.21 -11.88 -2.08
N TYR A 155 -10.05 -12.56 -2.11
CA TYR A 155 -8.80 -11.99 -1.60
C TYR A 155 -8.38 -10.72 -2.35
N ALA A 156 -8.54 -10.68 -3.68
CA ALA A 156 -8.21 -9.50 -4.47
C ALA A 156 -9.10 -8.30 -4.13
N LEU A 157 -10.40 -8.51 -3.93
CA LEU A 157 -11.35 -7.46 -3.52
C LEU A 157 -11.03 -6.94 -2.12
N ARG A 158 -10.76 -7.82 -1.17
CA ARG A 158 -10.36 -7.44 0.20
C ARG A 158 -9.04 -6.68 0.22
N ASN A 159 -8.07 -7.13 -0.56
CA ASN A 159 -6.79 -6.44 -0.69
C ASN A 159 -6.98 -5.03 -1.24
N LEU A 160 -7.82 -4.85 -2.25
CA LEU A 160 -8.11 -3.54 -2.81
C LEU A 160 -8.87 -2.67 -1.80
N ALA A 161 -9.90 -3.19 -1.14
CA ALA A 161 -10.65 -2.46 -0.11
C ALA A 161 -9.72 -1.96 1.00
N TYR A 162 -8.83 -2.83 1.50
CA TYR A 162 -7.83 -2.43 2.49
C TYR A 162 -6.87 -1.35 1.99
N CYS A 163 -6.44 -1.44 0.72
CA CYS A 163 -5.59 -0.41 0.12
C CYS A 163 -6.32 0.94 0.01
N LEU A 164 -7.63 0.94 -0.29
CA LEU A 164 -8.44 2.14 -0.35
C LEU A 164 -8.61 2.76 1.04
N ASP A 165 -8.84 1.98 2.09
CA ASP A 165 -8.86 2.47 3.48
C ASP A 165 -7.53 3.16 3.86
N CYS A 166 -6.42 2.52 3.55
CA CYS A 166 -5.10 3.08 3.79
C CYS A 166 -4.88 4.37 2.99
N LEU A 167 -5.34 4.42 1.73
CA LEU A 167 -5.25 5.60 0.87
C LEU A 167 -6.05 6.77 1.44
N VAL A 168 -7.31 6.54 1.80
CA VAL A 168 -8.17 7.56 2.41
C VAL A 168 -7.51 8.13 3.65
N THR A 169 -7.06 7.26 4.57
CA THR A 169 -6.38 7.67 5.81
C THR A 169 -5.14 8.52 5.54
N ALA A 170 -4.33 8.13 4.55
CA ALA A 170 -3.12 8.87 4.20
C ALA A 170 -3.45 10.22 3.54
N CYS A 171 -4.45 10.26 2.68
CA CYS A 171 -4.90 11.51 2.05
C CYS A 171 -5.51 12.48 3.05
N ASP A 172 -6.32 12.01 4.02
CA ASP A 172 -6.84 12.84 5.11
C ASP A 172 -5.71 13.50 5.90
N THR A 173 -4.67 12.73 6.22
CA THR A 173 -3.49 13.26 6.92
C THR A 173 -2.82 14.37 6.12
N VAL A 174 -2.70 14.20 4.80
CA VAL A 174 -2.08 15.19 3.91
C VAL A 174 -2.95 16.43 3.77
N VAL A 175 -4.26 16.27 3.63
CA VAL A 175 -5.23 17.35 3.59
C VAL A 175 -5.11 18.21 4.86
N GLN A 176 -5.11 17.58 6.02
CA GLN A 176 -4.94 18.25 7.31
C GLN A 176 -3.58 18.96 7.43
N LEU A 177 -2.50 18.29 6.99
CA LEU A 177 -1.14 18.82 7.07
C LEU A 177 -0.97 20.12 6.28
N TRP A 178 -1.59 20.21 5.12
CA TRP A 178 -1.50 21.38 4.24
C TRP A 178 -2.72 22.29 4.29
N SER A 179 -3.66 22.01 5.19
CA SER A 179 -4.91 22.77 5.31
C SER A 179 -5.61 22.94 3.95
N LEU A 180 -5.65 21.85 3.16
CA LEU A 180 -6.26 21.88 1.84
C LEU A 180 -7.78 21.95 1.96
N ASP A 181 -8.40 22.75 1.10
CA ASP A 181 -9.84 22.70 0.87
C ASP A 181 -10.18 21.51 -0.04
N ILE A 182 -10.79 20.48 0.54
CA ILE A 182 -11.18 19.26 -0.19
C ILE A 182 -12.08 19.61 -1.37
N ALA A 183 -13.06 20.49 -1.19
CA ALA A 183 -13.97 20.89 -2.26
C ALA A 183 -13.27 21.62 -3.41
N ALA A 184 -12.20 22.37 -3.11
CA ALA A 184 -11.37 22.99 -4.14
C ALA A 184 -10.52 21.95 -4.89
N VAL A 185 -9.97 20.96 -4.19
CA VAL A 185 -9.22 19.84 -4.79
C VAL A 185 -10.12 18.99 -5.67
N GLU A 186 -11.33 18.66 -5.21
CA GLU A 186 -12.32 17.91 -5.99
C GLU A 186 -12.76 18.68 -7.25
N ARG A 187 -13.00 19.98 -7.16
CA ARG A 187 -13.32 20.79 -8.34
C ARG A 187 -12.21 20.79 -9.37
N GLN A 188 -10.97 20.95 -8.94
CA GLN A 188 -9.81 20.93 -9.85
C GLN A 188 -9.63 19.56 -10.52
N ALA A 189 -9.83 18.47 -9.78
CA ALA A 189 -9.76 17.11 -10.33
C ALA A 189 -10.87 16.86 -11.37
N ASN A 190 -12.02 17.51 -11.22
CA ASN A 190 -13.15 17.38 -12.13
C ASN A 190 -12.93 18.10 -13.48
N ASP A 191 -12.18 19.22 -13.46
CA ASP A 191 -11.88 19.96 -14.70
C ASP A 191 -10.87 19.21 -15.59
N ASP A 192 -10.06 18.32 -15.01
CA ASP A 192 -8.97 17.61 -15.72
C ASP A 192 -9.29 16.15 -16.10
N GLY A 193 -10.45 15.61 -15.74
CA GLY A 193 -10.77 14.18 -15.89
C GLY A 193 -12.16 13.84 -16.44
N PRO A 194 -12.31 12.64 -17.04
CA PRO A 194 -13.58 12.24 -17.67
C PRO A 194 -14.73 11.93 -16.68
N GLU A 195 -14.44 11.62 -15.43
CA GLU A 195 -15.43 11.51 -14.35
C GLU A 195 -14.81 11.87 -12.99
N PRO A 196 -15.46 12.76 -12.25
CA PRO A 196 -14.97 13.20 -10.95
C PRO A 196 -15.08 12.07 -9.93
N MET A 197 -13.94 11.55 -9.46
CA MET A 197 -13.92 10.68 -8.31
C MET A 197 -13.92 11.54 -7.05
N THR A 198 -15.07 11.67 -6.42
CA THR A 198 -15.19 12.37 -5.13
C THR A 198 -14.67 11.49 -4.00
N TRP A 199 -14.33 12.11 -2.86
CA TRP A 199 -13.93 11.39 -1.66
C TRP A 199 -14.97 10.35 -1.22
N ASN A 200 -16.26 10.73 -1.30
CA ASN A 200 -17.37 9.83 -1.02
C ASN A 200 -17.45 8.65 -2.00
N SER A 201 -17.13 8.85 -3.29
CA SER A 201 -17.13 7.76 -4.27
C SER A 201 -16.08 6.70 -3.95
N VAL A 202 -14.91 7.10 -3.42
CA VAL A 202 -13.86 6.15 -3.01
C VAL A 202 -14.33 5.31 -1.82
N LEU A 203 -14.99 5.93 -0.84
CA LEU A 203 -15.54 5.23 0.32
C LEU A 203 -16.66 4.29 -0.08
N GLN A 204 -17.58 4.71 -0.95
CA GLN A 204 -18.65 3.86 -1.49
C GLN A 204 -18.09 2.66 -2.26
N LEU A 205 -17.06 2.87 -3.09
CA LEU A 205 -16.40 1.79 -3.81
C LEU A 205 -15.79 0.77 -2.85
N ARG A 206 -15.10 1.22 -1.79
CA ARG A 206 -14.56 0.37 -0.73
C ARG A 206 -15.66 -0.48 -0.08
N ASP A 207 -16.77 0.15 0.32
CA ASP A 207 -17.88 -0.52 0.99
C ASP A 207 -18.52 -1.57 0.08
N SER A 208 -18.76 -1.24 -1.19
CA SER A 208 -19.26 -2.19 -2.17
C SER A 208 -18.32 -3.39 -2.39
N MET A 209 -17.00 -3.18 -2.37
CA MET A 209 -16.04 -4.27 -2.47
C MET A 209 -16.07 -5.21 -1.26
N LEU A 210 -16.24 -4.66 -0.06
CA LEU A 210 -16.38 -5.45 1.16
C LEU A 210 -17.67 -6.25 1.17
N GLU A 211 -18.81 -5.67 0.79
CA GLU A 211 -20.08 -6.36 0.65
C GLU A 211 -20.00 -7.53 -0.34
N ILE A 212 -19.37 -7.31 -1.51
CA ILE A 212 -19.15 -8.38 -2.47
C ILE A 212 -18.27 -9.47 -1.88
N ALA A 213 -17.16 -9.11 -1.22
CA ALA A 213 -16.25 -10.08 -0.61
C ALA A 213 -16.95 -10.91 0.49
N GLU A 214 -17.77 -10.27 1.32
CA GLU A 214 -18.53 -10.95 2.39
C GLU A 214 -19.61 -11.90 1.84
N SER A 215 -20.18 -11.58 0.68
CA SER A 215 -21.19 -12.44 0.05
C SER A 215 -20.65 -13.81 -0.40
N PHE A 216 -19.34 -13.92 -0.60
CA PHE A 216 -18.66 -15.16 -1.04
C PHE A 216 -18.14 -16.06 0.09
N GLU A 217 -17.98 -15.52 1.30
CA GLU A 217 -17.15 -16.15 2.31
C GLU A 217 -17.70 -17.39 3.04
N PRO A 218 -18.98 -17.45 3.42
CA PRO A 218 -19.43 -18.53 4.29
C PRO A 218 -19.54 -19.90 3.60
N ARG A 219 -19.75 -19.93 2.29
CA ARG A 219 -20.02 -21.17 1.54
C ARG A 219 -18.73 -21.94 1.17
N ASP A 220 -17.70 -21.21 0.77
CA ASP A 220 -16.49 -21.81 0.20
C ASP A 220 -15.62 -22.54 1.24
N TYR A 221 -15.66 -22.11 2.52
CA TYR A 221 -14.90 -22.74 3.59
C TYR A 221 -15.69 -23.83 4.33
N ALA A 222 -16.99 -23.67 4.48
CA ALA A 222 -17.86 -24.67 5.12
C ALA A 222 -17.88 -25.97 4.29
N ASP A 223 -18.05 -25.87 2.97
CA ASP A 223 -18.07 -27.04 2.07
C ASP A 223 -16.76 -27.82 2.08
N PHE A 224 -15.62 -27.14 2.31
CA PHE A 224 -14.33 -27.80 2.42
C PHE A 224 -14.14 -28.54 3.75
N VAL A 225 -14.64 -28.00 4.84
CA VAL A 225 -14.59 -28.62 6.18
C VAL A 225 -15.53 -29.81 6.26
N ASP A 226 -16.71 -29.69 5.67
CA ASP A 226 -17.74 -30.72 5.71
C ASP A 226 -17.54 -31.83 4.66
N ASN A 227 -16.78 -31.58 3.59
CA ASN A 227 -16.51 -32.55 2.53
C ASN A 227 -15.04 -32.57 2.10
N PRO A 228 -14.13 -33.10 2.92
CA PRO A 228 -12.68 -33.09 2.66
C PRO A 228 -12.24 -33.97 1.47
N HIS A 229 -13.15 -34.77 0.88
CA HIS A 229 -12.89 -35.61 -0.28
C HIS A 229 -13.84 -35.33 -1.44
N PRO A 230 -13.65 -34.22 -2.19
CA PRO A 230 -14.52 -33.89 -3.33
C PRO A 230 -14.36 -34.87 -4.52
N TYR A 231 -13.31 -35.62 -4.54
CA TYR A 231 -13.13 -36.71 -5.51
C TYR A 231 -13.61 -38.02 -4.86
N GLY A 232 -14.89 -38.31 -5.06
CA GLY A 232 -15.42 -39.63 -4.66
C GLY A 232 -14.48 -40.71 -5.17
N THR A 233 -14.04 -41.55 -4.28
CA THR A 233 -13.42 -42.83 -4.65
C THR A 233 -14.43 -43.58 -5.51
N SER A 234 -14.34 -43.40 -6.82
CA SER A 234 -14.96 -44.34 -7.76
C SER A 234 -14.29 -45.65 -7.55
N SER A 235 -14.93 -46.49 -6.72
CA SER A 235 -14.70 -47.92 -6.63
C SER A 235 -15.04 -48.64 -7.92
#